data_ca4347a30a3c21af7fbcd96f9b1e15cc
#
_entry.id   ca4347a30a3c21af7fbcd96f9b1e15cc
#
_cell.length_a   1.000
_cell.length_b   1.000
_cell.length_c   1.000
_cell.angle_alpha   90.00
_cell.angle_beta   90.00
_cell.angle_gamma   90.00
#
_symmetry.space_group_name_H-M   'P 1'
#
loop_
_entity.id
_entity.type
_entity.pdbx_description
1 polymer ?
#
loop_
_entity_poly.entity_id
_entity_poly.type
_entity_poly.pdbx_seq_one_letter_code
_entity_poly.pdbx_strand_id
1 'polypeptide(L)'
;MICEAFSLSHICSKCQKTLLSPALHKRKILGSIPVYSFYPYDAIESLLLTKHTDVGFYIYTLLAKNSFSKFANEWNYDSRVASIGIDDNSKNGYSHTAVLNRALKSTNITPYFGKLRAQNPYKYAGKNMEERLINPRNFNYLPFKEEEVILVDDIVTTGSTLTEAVETLGLQGKKVILCLTLSDAENR
;
A
#
# COMPACT_ATOMS: atom_id res chain seq x y z
N MET A 1 -22.03 -7.87 0.01
CA MET A 1 -21.45 -9.14 -0.50
C MET A 1 -21.78 -9.22 -1.99
N ILE A 2 -20.83 -9.66 -2.82
CA ILE A 2 -20.92 -9.42 -4.27
C ILE A 2 -21.77 -10.47 -4.99
N CYS A 3 -21.91 -11.71 -4.49
CA CYS A 3 -22.67 -12.75 -5.17
C CYS A 3 -23.53 -13.63 -4.27
N GLU A 4 -23.65 -13.31 -2.98
CA GLU A 4 -24.47 -14.04 -1.97
C GLU A 4 -24.16 -15.55 -1.85
N ALA A 5 -23.13 -16.05 -2.53
CA ALA A 5 -22.70 -17.43 -2.44
C ALA A 5 -22.05 -17.71 -1.07
N PHE A 6 -22.40 -18.83 -0.45
CA PHE A 6 -21.74 -19.28 0.76
C PHE A 6 -20.25 -19.48 0.52
N SER A 7 -19.44 -18.88 1.37
CA SER A 7 -17.96 -18.98 1.29
C SER A 7 -17.34 -18.86 2.66
N LEU A 8 -16.43 -19.78 2.98
CA LEU A 8 -15.61 -19.72 4.19
C LEU A 8 -14.52 -18.62 4.11
N SER A 9 -14.20 -18.15 2.92
CA SER A 9 -13.16 -17.14 2.66
C SER A 9 -13.77 -15.75 2.38
N HIS A 10 -14.71 -15.24 3.13
CA HIS A 10 -15.34 -13.90 3.03
C HIS A 10 -15.70 -13.45 1.60
N ILE A 11 -14.88 -13.75 0.59
CA ILE A 11 -15.12 -13.55 -0.83
C ILE A 11 -14.95 -14.90 -1.53
N CYS A 12 -15.98 -15.39 -2.20
CA CYS A 12 -15.94 -16.71 -2.87
C CYS A 12 -14.89 -16.74 -4.00
N SER A 13 -14.38 -17.91 -4.32
CA SER A 13 -13.31 -18.10 -5.32
C SER A 13 -13.70 -17.56 -6.71
N LYS A 14 -14.98 -17.64 -7.10
CA LYS A 14 -15.47 -17.06 -8.36
C LYS A 14 -15.34 -15.52 -8.34
N CYS A 15 -15.81 -14.85 -7.28
CA CYS A 15 -15.68 -13.40 -7.13
C CYS A 15 -14.22 -12.95 -7.03
N GLN A 16 -13.36 -13.73 -6.36
CA GLN A 16 -11.93 -13.42 -6.36
C GLN A 16 -11.34 -13.43 -7.77
N LYS A 17 -11.68 -14.42 -8.60
CA LYS A 17 -11.17 -14.52 -9.97
C LYS A 17 -11.71 -13.42 -10.89
N THR A 18 -12.96 -13.02 -10.74
CA THR A 18 -13.62 -12.06 -11.65
C THR A 18 -13.40 -10.61 -11.24
N LEU A 19 -13.39 -10.31 -9.94
CA LEU A 19 -13.36 -8.94 -9.41
C LEU A 19 -12.01 -8.54 -8.82
N LEU A 20 -11.23 -9.51 -8.36
CA LEU A 20 -9.90 -9.27 -7.77
C LEU A 20 -8.77 -9.70 -8.70
N SER A 21 -9.00 -9.67 -10.02
CA SER A 21 -7.92 -9.76 -11.01
C SER A 21 -7.27 -8.39 -11.13
N PRO A 22 -5.97 -8.26 -10.83
CA PRO A 22 -5.29 -6.97 -10.92
C PRO A 22 -5.30 -6.44 -12.37
N ALA A 23 -5.60 -5.15 -12.50
CA ALA A 23 -5.43 -4.37 -13.73
C ALA A 23 -4.45 -3.24 -13.41
N LEU A 24 -3.17 -3.47 -13.63
CA LEU A 24 -2.10 -2.59 -13.18
C LEU A 24 -2.20 -1.21 -13.83
N HIS A 25 -2.47 -0.20 -13.02
CA HIS A 25 -2.38 1.22 -13.40
C HIS A 25 -1.03 1.79 -12.97
N LYS A 26 -0.46 2.69 -13.79
CA LYS A 26 0.83 3.30 -13.54
C LYS A 26 0.77 4.81 -13.67
N ARG A 27 1.21 5.52 -12.66
CA ARG A 27 1.53 6.95 -12.73
C ARG A 27 2.92 7.24 -12.14
N LYS A 28 3.31 8.50 -12.08
CA LYS A 28 4.58 8.92 -11.47
C LYS A 28 4.33 9.98 -10.40
N ILE A 29 5.15 9.97 -9.37
CA ILE A 29 5.30 11.05 -8.40
C ILE A 29 6.71 11.64 -8.50
N LEU A 30 6.90 12.89 -8.08
CA LEU A 30 8.18 13.60 -8.17
C LEU A 30 8.82 13.49 -9.57
N GLY A 31 7.99 13.42 -10.62
CA GLY A 31 8.42 13.33 -12.03
C GLY A 31 9.02 11.99 -12.47
N SER A 32 9.59 11.21 -11.58
CA SER A 32 10.38 10.01 -11.95
C SER A 32 9.94 8.71 -11.27
N ILE A 33 9.47 8.74 -10.02
CA ILE A 33 9.20 7.54 -9.23
C ILE A 33 7.88 6.92 -9.65
N PRO A 34 7.86 5.67 -10.15
CA PRO A 34 6.64 5.00 -10.57
C PRO A 34 5.80 4.58 -9.36
N VAL A 35 4.50 4.78 -9.46
CA VAL A 35 3.48 4.25 -8.55
C VAL A 35 2.63 3.28 -9.34
N TYR A 36 2.58 2.03 -8.90
CA TYR A 36 1.74 0.99 -9.48
C TYR A 36 0.57 0.71 -8.55
N SER A 37 -0.65 0.82 -9.08
CA SER A 37 -1.91 0.51 -8.41
C SER A 37 -2.55 -0.70 -9.05
N PHE A 38 -3.00 -1.66 -8.24
CA PHE A 38 -3.42 -2.97 -8.74
C PHE A 38 -4.87 -3.01 -9.20
N TYR A 39 -5.74 -2.13 -8.70
CA TYR A 39 -7.17 -2.16 -8.98
C TYR A 39 -7.70 -0.77 -9.30
N PRO A 40 -8.70 -0.65 -10.19
CA PRO A 40 -9.52 0.56 -10.29
C PRO A 40 -10.19 0.85 -8.94
N TYR A 41 -10.27 2.13 -8.56
CA TYR A 41 -10.81 2.52 -7.25
C TYR A 41 -12.25 2.03 -7.06
N ASP A 42 -13.12 2.26 -8.04
CA ASP A 42 -14.53 1.91 -7.98
C ASP A 42 -14.76 0.40 -7.82
N ALA A 43 -13.84 -0.43 -8.35
CA ALA A 43 -13.97 -1.88 -8.27
C ALA A 43 -13.77 -2.43 -6.85
N ILE A 44 -13.00 -1.73 -6.01
CA ILE A 44 -12.65 -2.23 -4.66
C ILE A 44 -12.94 -1.24 -3.53
N GLU A 45 -13.56 -0.09 -3.79
CA GLU A 45 -13.86 0.94 -2.79
C GLU A 45 -14.55 0.37 -1.54
N SER A 46 -15.61 -0.42 -1.74
CA SER A 46 -16.33 -1.06 -0.63
C SER A 46 -15.47 -2.00 0.20
N LEU A 47 -14.46 -2.62 -0.41
CA LEU A 47 -13.50 -3.48 0.29
C LEU A 47 -12.46 -2.64 1.05
N LEU A 48 -12.01 -1.53 0.48
CA LEU A 48 -11.06 -0.61 1.12
C LEU A 48 -11.66 0.02 2.39
N LEU A 49 -12.95 0.31 2.41
CA LEU A 49 -13.65 0.86 3.58
C LEU A 49 -13.66 -0.09 4.79
N THR A 50 -13.40 -1.38 4.60
CA THR A 50 -13.33 -2.37 5.69
C THR A 50 -12.06 -2.27 6.53
N LYS A 51 -11.08 -1.47 6.16
CA LYS A 51 -9.72 -1.42 6.74
C LYS A 51 -9.64 -1.24 8.28
N HIS A 52 -10.71 -0.76 8.90
CA HIS A 52 -10.76 -0.53 10.33
C HIS A 52 -11.69 -1.50 11.06
N THR A 53 -12.08 -2.59 10.43
CA THR A 53 -12.94 -3.63 10.98
C THR A 53 -12.22 -4.98 11.09
N ASP A 54 -12.74 -5.89 11.91
CA ASP A 54 -12.17 -7.25 12.02
C ASP A 54 -12.20 -8.01 10.68
N VAL A 55 -13.26 -7.81 9.90
CA VAL A 55 -13.38 -8.37 8.54
C VAL A 55 -12.31 -7.79 7.61
N GLY A 56 -11.90 -6.56 7.84
CA GLY A 56 -10.89 -5.87 7.02
C GLY A 56 -9.56 -6.61 6.97
N PHE A 57 -9.12 -7.23 8.06
CA PHE A 57 -7.90 -8.05 8.06
C PHE A 57 -7.95 -9.16 7.01
N TYR A 58 -9.08 -9.87 6.92
CA TYR A 58 -9.26 -10.96 5.96
C TYR A 58 -9.38 -10.43 4.52
N ILE A 59 -10.10 -9.32 4.33
CA ILE A 59 -10.25 -8.67 3.03
C ILE A 59 -8.89 -8.20 2.51
N TYR A 60 -8.12 -7.46 3.32
CA TYR A 60 -6.78 -7.00 2.93
C TYR A 60 -5.81 -8.15 2.68
N THR A 61 -5.93 -9.26 3.43
CA THR A 61 -5.14 -10.48 3.17
C THR A 61 -5.47 -11.09 1.80
N LEU A 62 -6.75 -11.12 1.40
CA LEU A 62 -7.16 -11.60 0.08
C LEU A 62 -6.69 -10.66 -1.04
N LEU A 63 -6.86 -9.34 -0.87
CA LEU A 63 -6.36 -8.35 -1.81
C LEU A 63 -4.84 -8.47 -1.98
N ALA A 64 -4.09 -8.53 -0.88
CA ALA A 64 -2.64 -8.68 -0.88
C ALA A 64 -2.18 -9.96 -1.59
N LYS A 65 -2.86 -11.09 -1.37
CA LYS A 65 -2.57 -12.36 -2.05
C LYS A 65 -2.77 -12.27 -3.55
N ASN A 66 -3.84 -11.61 -3.99
CA ASN A 66 -4.18 -11.51 -5.41
C ASN A 66 -3.36 -10.46 -6.18
N SER A 67 -2.69 -9.54 -5.50
CA SER A 67 -1.91 -8.44 -6.08
C SER A 67 -0.44 -8.47 -5.65
N PHE A 68 -0.12 -8.06 -4.43
CA PHE A 68 1.25 -7.92 -3.92
C PHE A 68 2.06 -9.22 -3.96
N SER A 69 1.44 -10.36 -3.57
CA SER A 69 2.15 -11.65 -3.65
C SER A 69 2.44 -12.07 -5.09
N LYS A 70 1.52 -11.80 -6.04
CA LYS A 70 1.77 -12.08 -7.45
C LYS A 70 2.90 -11.20 -7.99
N PHE A 71 2.85 -9.90 -7.69
CA PHE A 71 3.92 -8.98 -8.02
C PHE A 71 5.27 -9.47 -7.49
N ALA A 72 5.35 -9.86 -6.22
CA ALA A 72 6.59 -10.33 -5.60
C ALA A 72 7.14 -11.61 -6.24
N ASN A 73 6.26 -12.50 -6.71
CA ASN A 73 6.67 -13.73 -7.40
C ASN A 73 7.18 -13.49 -8.82
N GLU A 74 6.68 -12.45 -9.48
CA GLU A 74 7.06 -12.05 -10.83
C GLU A 74 8.21 -11.03 -10.84
N TRP A 75 8.53 -10.45 -9.66
CA TRP A 75 9.56 -9.44 -9.49
C TRP A 75 10.95 -10.03 -9.70
N ASN A 76 11.57 -9.69 -10.81
CA ASN A 76 12.95 -10.04 -11.12
C ASN A 76 13.83 -8.78 -11.03
N TYR A 77 14.69 -8.75 -10.02
CA TYR A 77 15.58 -7.63 -9.75
C TYR A 77 16.91 -8.15 -9.21
N ASP A 78 18.03 -7.57 -9.67
CA ASP A 78 19.36 -8.11 -9.39
C ASP A 78 19.83 -7.92 -7.96
N SER A 79 19.26 -6.95 -7.24
CA SER A 79 19.63 -6.67 -5.85
C SER A 79 18.49 -6.96 -4.86
N ARG A 80 18.85 -7.03 -3.58
CA ARG A 80 17.86 -7.10 -2.51
C ARG A 80 17.31 -5.71 -2.21
N VAL A 81 16.00 -5.61 -2.10
CA VAL A 81 15.28 -4.38 -1.78
C VAL A 81 14.49 -4.54 -0.49
N ALA A 82 14.38 -3.44 0.27
CA ALA A 82 13.44 -3.36 1.37
C ALA A 82 12.04 -3.06 0.83
N SER A 83 11.00 -3.58 1.46
CA SER A 83 9.65 -3.05 1.30
C SER A 83 9.14 -2.49 2.63
N ILE A 84 8.51 -1.31 2.59
CA ILE A 84 8.09 -0.57 3.78
C ILE A 84 6.67 -0.08 3.58
N GLY A 85 5.77 -0.47 4.50
CA GLY A 85 4.44 0.10 4.58
C GLY A 85 4.48 1.50 5.21
N ILE A 86 3.67 2.40 4.68
CA ILE A 86 3.39 3.68 5.32
C ILE A 86 2.43 3.39 6.48
N ASP A 87 2.95 3.47 7.70
CA ASP A 87 2.22 3.11 8.91
C ASP A 87 1.46 4.30 9.46
N ASP A 88 0.15 4.21 9.41
CA ASP A 88 -0.72 4.95 10.30
C ASP A 88 -0.80 4.24 11.67
N ASN A 89 -1.03 4.99 12.73
CA ASN A 89 -1.28 4.41 14.04
C ASN A 89 -2.47 3.43 13.97
N SER A 90 -2.19 2.14 14.08
CA SER A 90 -3.22 1.11 14.07
C SER A 90 -4.07 1.21 15.33
N LYS A 91 -5.31 1.65 15.19
CA LYS A 91 -6.24 1.77 16.33
C LYS A 91 -6.98 0.46 16.63
N ASN A 92 -7.04 -0.48 15.69
CA ASN A 92 -7.88 -1.68 15.73
C ASN A 92 -7.09 -2.99 15.61
N GLY A 93 -5.94 -3.09 16.25
CA GLY A 93 -5.21 -4.36 16.39
C GLY A 93 -4.34 -4.78 15.21
N TYR A 94 -4.48 -4.18 14.00
CA TYR A 94 -3.61 -4.46 12.86
C TYR A 94 -3.34 -3.22 12.00
N SER A 95 -2.22 -3.23 11.28
CA SER A 95 -1.92 -2.26 10.22
C SER A 95 -2.26 -2.88 8.86
N HIS A 96 -3.16 -2.25 8.10
CA HIS A 96 -3.53 -2.70 6.76
C HIS A 96 -2.34 -2.62 5.79
N THR A 97 -1.49 -1.59 5.89
CA THR A 97 -0.27 -1.49 5.09
C THR A 97 0.75 -2.58 5.46
N ALA A 98 0.83 -2.99 6.73
CA ALA A 98 1.67 -4.10 7.15
C ALA A 98 1.19 -5.44 6.55
N VAL A 99 -0.12 -5.66 6.42
CA VAL A 99 -0.69 -6.85 5.74
C VAL A 99 -0.26 -6.87 4.28
N LEU A 100 -0.36 -5.73 3.57
CA LEU A 100 0.06 -5.61 2.18
C LEU A 100 1.58 -5.82 2.05
N ASN A 101 2.37 -5.15 2.88
CA ASN A 101 3.82 -5.24 2.88
C ASN A 101 4.32 -6.67 3.12
N ARG A 102 3.71 -7.40 4.06
CA ARG A 102 4.05 -8.79 4.35
C ARG A 102 3.93 -9.69 3.11
N ALA A 103 2.96 -9.40 2.25
CA ALA A 103 2.70 -10.19 1.05
C ALA A 103 3.80 -10.05 -0.02
N LEU A 104 4.68 -9.04 0.09
CA LEU A 104 5.82 -8.84 -0.81
C LEU A 104 7.02 -9.73 -0.48
N LYS A 105 7.01 -10.47 0.63
CA LYS A 105 8.16 -11.31 1.01
C LYS A 105 8.52 -12.29 -0.10
N SER A 106 9.74 -12.17 -0.61
CA SER A 106 10.32 -13.06 -1.63
C SER A 106 11.83 -13.20 -1.43
N THR A 107 12.53 -13.83 -2.37
CA THR A 107 13.99 -13.95 -2.34
C THR A 107 14.68 -12.59 -2.37
N ASN A 108 14.14 -11.64 -3.16
CA ASN A 108 14.75 -10.34 -3.42
C ASN A 108 14.07 -9.19 -2.68
N ILE A 109 12.91 -9.41 -2.05
CA ILE A 109 12.18 -8.38 -1.28
C ILE A 109 12.13 -8.77 0.19
N THR A 110 12.64 -7.88 1.04
CA THR A 110 12.61 -8.01 2.51
C THR A 110 11.62 -7.01 3.11
N PRO A 111 10.43 -7.45 3.59
CA PRO A 111 9.49 -6.57 4.27
C PRO A 111 10.02 -6.12 5.64
N TYR A 112 10.02 -4.81 5.86
CA TYR A 112 10.27 -4.19 7.16
C TYR A 112 9.01 -3.53 7.70
N PHE A 113 8.82 -3.58 9.02
CA PHE A 113 7.65 -3.06 9.71
C PHE A 113 8.02 -1.96 10.69
N GLY A 114 7.16 -0.94 10.79
CA GLY A 114 7.34 0.16 11.73
C GLY A 114 8.60 1.02 11.47
N LYS A 115 9.16 0.98 10.25
CA LYS A 115 10.37 1.72 9.89
C LYS A 115 10.10 3.15 9.45
N LEU A 116 8.87 3.43 9.02
CA LEU A 116 8.40 4.74 8.63
C LEU A 116 7.02 4.98 9.25
N ARG A 117 6.94 5.76 10.31
CA ARG A 117 5.71 5.99 11.06
C ARG A 117 5.33 7.47 11.05
N ALA A 118 4.08 7.74 10.68
CA ALA A 118 3.54 9.09 10.79
C ALA A 118 3.45 9.51 12.27
N GLN A 119 4.02 10.66 12.61
CA GLN A 119 3.93 11.24 13.96
C GLN A 119 2.64 12.08 14.10
N ASN A 120 2.22 12.72 13.01
CA ASN A 120 1.02 13.55 13.03
C ASN A 120 -0.23 12.68 12.87
N PRO A 121 -1.17 12.67 13.85
CA PRO A 121 -2.39 11.88 13.79
C PRO A 121 -3.46 12.46 12.83
N TYR A 122 -3.12 13.51 12.07
CA TYR A 122 -4.08 14.17 11.18
C TYR A 122 -4.64 13.23 10.11
N LYS A 123 -5.96 13.16 10.03
CA LYS A 123 -6.65 12.29 9.07
C LYS A 123 -6.78 12.99 7.73
N TYR A 124 -6.17 12.45 6.68
CA TYR A 124 -6.22 12.99 5.31
C TYR A 124 -7.46 12.60 4.50
N ALA A 125 -8.25 11.63 4.98
CA ALA A 125 -9.48 11.23 4.30
C ALA A 125 -10.43 12.42 4.14
N GLY A 126 -10.84 12.71 2.89
CA GLY A 126 -11.72 13.83 2.57
C GLY A 126 -11.07 15.22 2.57
N LYS A 127 -9.74 15.33 2.73
CA LYS A 127 -9.01 16.60 2.78
C LYS A 127 -8.41 16.97 1.42
N ASN A 128 -8.42 18.28 1.12
CA ASN A 128 -7.83 18.82 -0.10
C ASN A 128 -6.28 18.86 -0.03
N MET A 129 -5.63 19.23 -1.13
CA MET A 129 -4.18 19.24 -1.24
C MET A 129 -3.53 20.28 -0.30
N GLU A 130 -4.13 21.47 -0.15
CA GLU A 130 -3.62 22.54 0.71
C GLU A 130 -3.63 22.12 2.18
N GLU A 131 -4.73 21.51 2.66
CA GLU A 131 -4.84 21.00 4.03
C GLU A 131 -3.79 19.92 4.33
N ARG A 132 -3.41 19.11 3.34
CA ARG A 132 -2.36 18.07 3.47
C ARG A 132 -0.96 18.66 3.51
N LEU A 133 -0.69 19.73 2.73
CA LEU A 133 0.59 20.42 2.74
C LEU A 133 0.84 21.17 4.06
N ILE A 134 -0.21 21.75 4.65
CA ILE A 134 -0.12 22.47 5.93
C ILE A 134 0.06 21.51 7.11
N ASN A 135 -0.41 20.24 6.98
CA ASN A 135 -0.34 19.23 8.02
C ASN A 135 0.48 18.02 7.56
N PRO A 136 1.81 18.13 7.43
CA PRO A 136 2.64 17.00 7.01
C PRO A 136 2.55 15.83 7.99
N ARG A 137 2.78 14.62 7.51
CA ARG A 137 2.79 13.39 8.34
C ARG A 137 3.92 13.39 9.35
N ASN A 138 5.02 14.09 9.07
CA ASN A 138 6.23 14.11 9.88
C ASN A 138 6.68 12.69 10.19
N PHE A 139 7.14 11.98 9.17
CA PHE A 139 7.54 10.59 9.33
C PHE A 139 8.76 10.43 10.24
N ASN A 140 8.62 9.57 11.25
CA ASN A 140 9.76 9.06 12.02
C ASN A 140 10.36 7.86 11.28
N TYR A 141 11.66 7.94 11.01
CA TYR A 141 12.42 6.89 10.35
C TYR A 141 13.20 6.06 11.37
N LEU A 142 13.16 4.73 11.21
CA LEU A 142 14.03 3.80 11.93
C LEU A 142 14.94 3.04 10.94
N PRO A 143 16.26 2.93 11.21
CA PRO A 143 17.23 2.35 10.29
C PRO A 143 16.92 0.89 9.90
N PHE A 144 17.29 0.53 8.68
CA PHE A 144 17.31 -0.82 8.12
C PHE A 144 18.45 -0.96 7.10
N LYS A 145 18.72 -2.19 6.64
CA LYS A 145 19.95 -2.52 5.92
C LYS A 145 19.95 -2.05 4.46
N GLU A 146 18.91 -2.39 3.69
CA GLU A 146 18.86 -2.21 2.25
C GLU A 146 18.83 -0.71 1.89
N GLU A 147 19.51 -0.35 0.79
CA GLU A 147 19.56 1.03 0.28
C GLU A 147 18.35 1.33 -0.62
N GLU A 148 17.88 0.35 -1.40
CA GLU A 148 16.75 0.48 -2.30
C GLU A 148 15.45 0.03 -1.65
N VAL A 149 14.37 0.77 -1.90
CA VAL A 149 13.10 0.65 -1.17
C VAL A 149 11.90 0.62 -2.12
N ILE A 150 10.99 -0.30 -1.86
CA ILE A 150 9.61 -0.30 -2.37
C ILE A 150 8.71 0.28 -1.27
N LEU A 151 8.01 1.38 -1.54
CA LEU A 151 7.00 1.91 -0.62
C LEU A 151 5.65 1.25 -0.87
N VAL A 152 4.91 1.01 0.22
CA VAL A 152 3.60 0.34 0.19
C VAL A 152 2.56 1.21 0.90
N ASP A 153 1.44 1.46 0.21
CA ASP A 153 0.25 2.09 0.80
C ASP A 153 -1.02 1.38 0.31
N ASP A 154 -2.18 1.69 0.88
CA ASP A 154 -3.47 1.12 0.42
C ASP A 154 -4.04 1.91 -0.77
N ILE A 155 -4.07 3.22 -0.68
CA ILE A 155 -4.67 4.09 -1.70
C ILE A 155 -3.73 5.28 -1.96
N VAL A 156 -3.46 5.53 -3.23
CA VAL A 156 -2.89 6.81 -3.63
C VAL A 156 -4.00 7.73 -4.12
N THR A 157 -3.99 8.97 -3.64
CA THR A 157 -4.84 10.08 -4.10
C THR A 157 -3.96 11.11 -4.82
N THR A 158 -3.66 12.22 -4.23
CA THR A 158 -2.72 13.22 -4.77
C THR A 158 -1.27 12.76 -4.79
N GLY A 159 -0.93 11.68 -4.08
CA GLY A 159 0.44 11.20 -3.91
C GLY A 159 1.24 11.95 -2.84
N SER A 160 0.67 12.95 -2.14
CA SER A 160 1.38 13.75 -1.14
C SER A 160 2.01 12.92 -0.03
N THR A 161 1.32 11.89 0.47
CA THR A 161 1.84 10.98 1.51
C THR A 161 3.06 10.19 1.00
N LEU A 162 2.97 9.66 -0.22
CA LEU A 162 4.07 8.94 -0.86
C LEU A 162 5.25 9.87 -1.13
N THR A 163 4.99 11.09 -1.59
CA THR A 163 6.02 12.12 -1.84
C THR A 163 6.79 12.43 -0.57
N GLU A 164 6.10 12.74 0.53
CA GLU A 164 6.73 13.01 1.84
C GLU A 164 7.55 11.81 2.35
N ALA A 165 7.03 10.59 2.17
CA ALA A 165 7.74 9.36 2.53
C ALA A 165 9.02 9.17 1.71
N VAL A 166 8.97 9.44 0.40
CA VAL A 166 10.15 9.41 -0.49
C VAL A 166 11.21 10.41 -0.04
N GLU A 167 10.80 11.65 0.22
CA GLU A 167 11.71 12.72 0.67
C GLU A 167 12.34 12.36 2.01
N THR A 168 11.54 11.86 2.97
CA THR A 168 12.04 11.42 4.28
C THR A 168 13.11 10.32 4.14
N LEU A 169 12.85 9.31 3.30
CA LEU A 169 13.80 8.23 3.05
C LEU A 169 15.04 8.72 2.31
N GLY A 170 14.89 9.64 1.35
CA GLY A 170 15.99 10.26 0.62
C GLY A 170 16.96 10.99 1.54
N LEU A 171 16.46 11.74 2.54
CA LEU A 171 17.28 12.41 3.57
C LEU A 171 18.09 11.42 4.42
N GLN A 172 17.69 10.15 4.46
CA GLN A 172 18.37 9.07 5.17
C GLN A 172 19.26 8.21 4.24
N GLY A 173 19.52 8.69 3.02
CA GLY A 173 20.34 7.97 2.03
C GLY A 173 19.66 6.75 1.41
N LYS A 174 18.33 6.62 1.52
CA LYS A 174 17.55 5.53 0.92
C LYS A 174 16.99 5.97 -0.43
N LYS A 175 17.01 5.06 -1.40
CA LYS A 175 16.49 5.28 -2.75
C LYS A 175 15.16 4.54 -2.93
N VAL A 176 14.06 5.27 -3.02
CA VAL A 176 12.78 4.66 -3.41
C VAL A 176 12.78 4.38 -4.90
N ILE A 177 12.65 3.12 -5.27
CA ILE A 177 12.66 2.67 -6.68
C ILE A 177 11.27 2.62 -7.29
N LEU A 178 10.25 2.32 -6.48
CA LEU A 178 8.83 2.35 -6.87
C LEU A 178 7.93 2.37 -5.64
N CYS A 179 6.65 2.71 -5.87
CA CYS A 179 5.58 2.59 -4.89
C CYS A 179 4.53 1.59 -5.38
N LEU A 180 3.94 0.83 -4.46
CA LEU A 180 2.84 -0.10 -4.70
C LEU A 180 1.64 0.28 -3.87
N THR A 181 0.45 0.35 -4.49
CA THR A 181 -0.81 0.60 -3.80
C THR A 181 -1.88 -0.37 -4.29
N LEU A 182 -2.91 -0.62 -3.47
CA LEU A 182 -4.07 -1.36 -3.95
C LEU A 182 -4.79 -0.59 -5.04
N SER A 183 -4.97 0.71 -4.84
CA SER A 183 -5.77 1.52 -5.78
C SER A 183 -5.25 2.96 -5.92
N ASP A 184 -5.60 3.57 -7.04
CA ASP A 184 -5.43 4.99 -7.32
C ASP A 184 -6.80 5.65 -7.42
N ALA A 185 -7.08 6.61 -6.55
CA ALA A 185 -8.37 7.31 -6.50
C ALA A 185 -8.61 8.26 -7.70
N GLU A 186 -7.57 8.58 -8.49
CA GLU A 186 -7.71 9.32 -9.75
C GLU A 186 -8.08 8.39 -10.92
N ASN A 187 -7.90 7.08 -10.77
CA ASN A 187 -8.26 6.06 -11.76
C ASN A 187 -9.61 5.44 -11.37
N ARG A 188 -10.70 6.09 -11.76
CA ARG A 188 -12.08 5.65 -11.56
C ARG A 188 -12.67 5.07 -12.81
#